data_2e9ff275bbab6fd05b046ab1e131de54
#
_entry.id   2e9ff275bbab6fd05b046ab1e131de54
#
_cell.length_a   1.000
_cell.length_b   1.000
_cell.length_c   1.000
_cell.angle_alpha   90.00
_cell.angle_beta   90.00
_cell.angle_gamma   90.00
#
_symmetry.space_group_name_H-M   'P 1'
#
loop_
_entity.id
_entity.type
_entity.pdbx_description
1 polymer ?
#
loop_
_entity_poly.entity_id
_entity_poly.type
_entity_poly.pdbx_seq_one_letter_code
_entity_poly.pdbx_strand_id
1 'polypeptide(L)'
;DDTFWDIAPVIIKAERDTRQWLHKEVGEIEWGSMSDFLGIREELIKTIPSLEWDISLLRKEIYKQKLKALIPDESERDHMINKAYSMFLEKRHEVTFYEGVYDAIKSLASKYHLGILTNGNADIYKYDIGKYFDFSTNSFDVKNNKPSKPHFESAKNVYKDMSFDEIIHIGDHQINDVFGAHDLGIKPIWFNNKNGEWSQSFDKPDEFSHWNDCTKLIEEIDAR
;
A
#
# COMPACT_ATOMS: atom_id res chain seq x y z
N ASP A 1 -4.08 -0.98 1.34
CA ASP A 1 -4.47 0.42 1.47
C ASP A 1 -5.51 0.72 0.39
N ASP A 2 -6.47 1.58 0.66
CA ASP A 2 -7.58 2.04 -0.19
C ASP A 2 -8.51 0.97 -0.79
N THR A 3 -8.06 -0.28 -0.89
CA THR A 3 -8.86 -1.42 -1.32
C THR A 3 -9.61 -2.08 -0.15
N PHE A 4 -8.97 -2.25 1.02
CA PHE A 4 -9.60 -2.85 2.21
C PHE A 4 -10.00 -1.84 3.29
N TRP A 5 -9.37 -0.68 3.32
CA TRP A 5 -9.61 0.44 4.24
C TRP A 5 -9.18 1.75 3.62
N ASP A 6 -9.74 2.86 4.07
CA ASP A 6 -9.28 4.20 3.71
C ASP A 6 -7.98 4.51 4.46
N ILE A 7 -6.87 4.61 3.72
CA ILE A 7 -5.57 4.87 4.34
C ILE A 7 -5.32 6.33 4.68
N ALA A 8 -5.97 7.27 4.02
CA ALA A 8 -5.68 8.70 4.17
C ALA A 8 -5.85 9.19 5.62
N PRO A 9 -6.98 8.97 6.32
CA PRO A 9 -7.13 9.39 7.70
C PRO A 9 -6.15 8.69 8.66
N VAL A 10 -5.79 7.44 8.37
CA VAL A 10 -4.86 6.66 9.19
C VAL A 10 -3.44 7.25 9.10
N ILE A 11 -2.95 7.54 7.89
CA ILE A 11 -1.63 8.13 7.68
C ILE A 11 -1.56 9.54 8.29
N ILE A 12 -2.60 10.36 8.10
CA ILE A 12 -2.66 11.71 8.68
C ILE A 12 -2.56 11.64 10.21
N LYS A 13 -3.31 10.72 10.85
CA LYS A 13 -3.27 10.53 12.30
C LYS A 13 -1.90 10.03 12.76
N ALA A 14 -1.37 8.99 12.11
CA ALA A 14 -0.07 8.41 12.45
C ALA A 14 1.06 9.43 12.35
N GLU A 15 1.07 10.24 11.28
CA GLU A 15 2.06 11.31 11.07
C GLU A 15 1.93 12.39 12.12
N ARG A 16 0.71 12.89 12.40
CA ARG A 16 0.46 13.90 13.43
C ARG A 16 0.93 13.44 14.80
N ASP A 17 0.54 12.24 15.21
CA ASP A 17 0.86 11.70 16.53
C ASP A 17 2.39 11.48 16.68
N THR A 18 3.06 11.00 15.62
CA THR A 18 4.52 10.84 15.60
C THR A 18 5.26 12.19 15.68
N ARG A 19 4.81 13.19 14.91
CA ARG A 19 5.38 14.55 14.94
C ARG A 19 5.19 15.20 16.31
N GLN A 20 4.04 15.06 16.92
CA GLN A 20 3.79 15.56 18.28
C GLN A 20 4.70 14.91 19.32
N TRP A 21 4.94 13.62 19.19
CA TRP A 21 5.88 12.92 20.06
C TRP A 21 7.31 13.43 19.84
N LEU A 22 7.78 13.55 18.60
CA LEU A 22 9.09 14.10 18.28
C LEU A 22 9.29 15.51 18.86
N HIS A 23 8.29 16.41 18.74
CA HIS A 23 8.35 17.74 19.34
C HIS A 23 8.54 17.72 20.88
N LYS A 24 7.97 16.74 21.57
CA LYS A 24 8.15 16.59 23.03
C LYS A 24 9.56 16.10 23.39
N GLU A 25 10.13 15.23 22.56
CA GLU A 25 11.44 14.63 22.83
C GLU A 25 12.60 15.59 22.50
N VAL A 26 12.51 16.32 21.37
CA VAL A 26 13.67 17.05 20.82
C VAL A 26 13.45 18.56 20.66
N GLY A 27 12.27 19.05 21.00
CA GLY A 27 11.90 20.44 20.80
C GLY A 27 11.19 20.69 19.46
N GLU A 28 11.02 21.98 19.12
CA GLU A 28 10.26 22.39 17.95
C GLU A 28 10.96 22.00 16.64
N ILE A 29 10.22 21.36 15.74
CA ILE A 29 10.68 20.93 14.41
C ILE A 29 9.85 21.64 13.34
N GLU A 30 10.50 22.35 12.44
CA GLU A 30 9.86 22.92 11.26
C GLU A 30 9.63 21.85 10.19
N TRP A 31 8.42 21.31 10.15
CA TRP A 31 8.05 20.28 9.15
C TRP A 31 7.89 20.85 7.76
N GLY A 32 7.48 22.11 7.64
CA GLY A 32 7.19 22.76 6.36
C GLY A 32 5.79 22.42 5.84
N SER A 33 5.50 22.93 4.67
CA SER A 33 4.26 22.70 3.92
C SER A 33 4.30 21.34 3.17
N MET A 34 3.18 20.98 2.53
CA MET A 34 3.13 19.84 1.61
C MET A 34 4.08 20.03 0.42
N SER A 35 4.21 21.25 -0.08
CA SER A 35 5.15 21.56 -1.18
C SER A 35 6.61 21.31 -0.75
N ASP A 36 6.98 21.72 0.47
CA ASP A 36 8.32 21.45 1.01
C ASP A 36 8.58 19.96 1.15
N PHE A 37 7.59 19.20 1.62
CA PHE A 37 7.68 17.75 1.71
C PHE A 37 7.89 17.09 0.35
N LEU A 38 7.15 17.49 -0.67
CA LEU A 38 7.30 16.98 -2.04
C LEU A 38 8.68 17.32 -2.61
N GLY A 39 9.16 18.55 -2.39
CA GLY A 39 10.50 18.95 -2.80
C GLY A 39 11.60 18.11 -2.15
N ILE A 40 11.52 17.89 -0.83
CA ILE A 40 12.46 17.01 -0.11
C ILE A 40 12.42 15.59 -0.66
N ARG A 41 11.22 15.06 -0.91
CA ARG A 41 11.04 13.72 -1.47
C ARG A 41 11.71 13.59 -2.85
N GLU A 42 11.46 14.53 -3.74
CA GLU A 42 12.07 14.51 -5.08
C GLU A 42 13.60 14.57 -5.05
N GLU A 43 14.17 15.42 -4.20
CA GLU A 43 15.61 15.55 -4.01
C GLU A 43 16.23 14.26 -3.45
N LEU A 44 15.57 13.66 -2.47
CA LEU A 44 16.01 12.39 -1.89
C LEU A 44 15.98 11.27 -2.92
N ILE A 45 14.92 11.14 -3.73
CA ILE A 45 14.81 10.11 -4.77
C ILE A 45 15.87 10.31 -5.85
N LYS A 46 16.19 11.56 -6.25
CA LYS A 46 17.29 11.83 -7.20
C LYS A 46 18.63 11.33 -6.68
N THR A 47 18.87 11.45 -5.38
CA THR A 47 20.12 11.06 -4.74
C THR A 47 20.17 9.56 -4.41
N ILE A 48 19.03 9.01 -3.97
CA ILE A 48 18.86 7.62 -3.55
C ILE A 48 17.65 7.05 -4.31
N PRO A 49 17.81 6.52 -5.52
CA PRO A 49 16.71 6.07 -6.38
C PRO A 49 15.82 4.98 -5.75
N SER A 50 16.37 4.17 -4.85
CA SER A 50 15.60 3.13 -4.14
C SER A 50 14.46 3.69 -3.27
N LEU A 51 14.50 4.98 -2.91
CA LEU A 51 13.44 5.62 -2.14
C LEU A 51 12.13 5.77 -2.92
N GLU A 52 12.14 5.52 -4.22
CA GLU A 52 10.93 5.50 -5.03
C GLU A 52 9.98 4.37 -4.59
N TRP A 53 10.55 3.20 -4.23
CA TRP A 53 9.78 2.03 -3.79
C TRP A 53 9.98 1.68 -2.31
N ASP A 54 11.03 2.19 -1.65
CA ASP A 54 11.24 2.02 -0.22
C ASP A 54 10.67 3.22 0.57
N ILE A 55 9.36 3.26 0.70
CA ILE A 55 8.66 4.33 1.44
C ILE A 55 9.01 4.34 2.93
N SER A 56 9.49 3.22 3.46
CA SER A 56 9.95 3.10 4.85
C SER A 56 11.27 3.85 5.05
N LEU A 57 12.22 3.61 4.17
CA LEU A 57 13.50 4.32 4.17
C LEU A 57 13.29 5.80 3.81
N LEU A 58 12.44 6.11 2.83
CA LEU A 58 12.10 7.50 2.48
C LEU A 58 11.64 8.30 3.72
N ARG A 59 10.75 7.74 4.53
CA ARG A 59 10.27 8.39 5.75
C ARG A 59 11.41 8.61 6.75
N LYS A 60 12.27 7.62 6.94
CA LYS A 60 13.44 7.75 7.83
C LYS A 60 14.41 8.82 7.35
N GLU A 61 14.66 8.90 6.05
CA GLU A 61 15.54 9.93 5.47
C GLU A 61 14.94 11.34 5.62
N ILE A 62 13.62 11.50 5.50
CA ILE A 62 12.94 12.77 5.79
C ILE A 62 13.11 13.15 7.28
N TYR A 63 12.91 12.21 8.21
CA TYR A 63 13.14 12.45 9.63
C TYR A 63 14.63 12.81 9.89
N LYS A 64 15.56 12.13 9.23
CA LYS A 64 17.02 12.41 9.33
C LYS A 64 17.34 13.84 8.94
N GLN A 65 16.80 14.34 7.84
CA GLN A 65 16.97 15.74 7.44
C GLN A 65 16.40 16.73 8.47
N LYS A 66 15.18 16.46 8.95
CA LYS A 66 14.49 17.34 9.91
C LYS A 66 15.15 17.38 11.28
N LEU A 67 15.75 16.28 11.73
CA LEU A 67 16.37 16.17 13.04
C LEU A 67 17.86 16.55 13.07
N LYS A 68 18.50 16.71 11.90
CA LYS A 68 19.96 16.92 11.79
C LYS A 68 20.49 18.11 12.59
N ALA A 69 19.75 19.21 12.62
CA ALA A 69 20.14 20.41 13.36
C ALA A 69 19.88 20.30 14.88
N LEU A 70 18.87 19.54 15.28
CA LEU A 70 18.46 19.37 16.67
C LEU A 70 19.26 18.28 17.38
N ILE A 71 19.65 17.23 16.66
CA ILE A 71 20.45 16.11 17.18
C ILE A 71 21.69 15.96 16.28
N PRO A 72 22.79 16.65 16.58
CA PRO A 72 24.04 16.59 15.80
C PRO A 72 24.69 15.20 15.81
N ASP A 73 24.64 14.50 16.93
CA ASP A 73 25.18 13.15 17.06
C ASP A 73 24.38 12.17 16.18
N GLU A 74 25.10 11.44 15.34
CA GLU A 74 24.48 10.55 14.35
C GLU A 74 23.83 9.34 15.00
N SER A 75 24.47 8.75 16.00
CA SER A 75 23.97 7.56 16.69
C SER A 75 22.69 7.86 17.48
N GLU A 76 22.67 9.00 18.17
CA GLU A 76 21.50 9.47 18.91
C GLU A 76 20.35 9.79 17.95
N ARG A 77 20.67 10.48 16.85
CA ARG A 77 19.68 10.80 15.80
C ARG A 77 19.08 9.55 15.18
N ASP A 78 19.87 8.55 14.80
CA ASP A 78 19.40 7.29 14.23
C ASP A 78 18.54 6.51 15.22
N HIS A 79 18.89 6.53 16.49
CA HIS A 79 18.05 5.94 17.55
C HIS A 79 16.68 6.63 17.63
N MET A 80 16.65 7.97 17.60
CA MET A 80 15.41 8.76 17.61
C MET A 80 14.54 8.50 16.36
N ILE A 81 15.17 8.45 15.17
CA ILE A 81 14.50 8.13 13.90
C ILE A 81 13.84 6.75 13.97
N ASN A 82 14.57 5.75 14.47
CA ASN A 82 14.00 4.39 14.56
C ASN A 82 12.82 4.31 15.53
N LYS A 83 12.87 5.02 16.66
CA LYS A 83 11.73 5.14 17.58
C LYS A 83 10.53 5.81 16.93
N ALA A 84 10.75 6.96 16.27
CA ALA A 84 9.71 7.69 15.56
C ALA A 84 9.07 6.83 14.46
N TYR A 85 9.89 6.13 13.68
CA TYR A 85 9.41 5.26 12.63
C TYR A 85 8.61 4.06 13.18
N SER A 86 9.07 3.45 14.27
CA SER A 86 8.33 2.35 14.91
C SER A 86 6.96 2.79 15.41
N MET A 87 6.89 3.98 16.03
CA MET A 87 5.62 4.57 16.46
C MET A 87 4.69 4.86 15.28
N PHE A 88 5.23 5.47 14.21
CA PHE A 88 4.47 5.69 12.98
C PHE A 88 3.93 4.37 12.41
N LEU A 89 4.78 3.35 12.33
CA LEU A 89 4.42 2.04 11.77
C LEU A 89 3.35 1.33 12.61
N GLU A 90 3.38 1.45 13.92
CA GLU A 90 2.33 0.96 14.81
C GLU A 90 1.01 1.69 14.53
N LYS A 91 1.03 3.00 14.52
CA LYS A 91 -0.14 3.85 14.28
C LYS A 91 -0.76 3.67 12.89
N ARG A 92 0.06 3.45 11.87
CA ARG A 92 -0.46 3.22 10.52
C ARG A 92 -1.19 1.88 10.36
N HIS A 93 -1.08 0.99 11.35
CA HIS A 93 -1.84 -0.26 11.40
C HIS A 93 -3.14 -0.16 12.22
N GLU A 94 -3.47 1.00 12.79
CA GLU A 94 -4.75 1.27 13.45
C GLU A 94 -5.83 1.55 12.39
N VAL A 95 -6.20 0.54 11.59
CA VAL A 95 -7.14 0.67 10.47
C VAL A 95 -8.55 0.20 10.84
N THR A 96 -9.53 0.71 10.10
CA THR A 96 -10.90 0.17 10.09
C THR A 96 -11.20 -0.35 8.70
N PHE A 97 -11.44 -1.64 8.59
CA PHE A 97 -11.79 -2.27 7.30
C PHE A 97 -13.12 -1.75 6.77
N TYR A 98 -13.26 -1.64 5.45
CA TYR A 98 -14.56 -1.40 4.84
C TYR A 98 -15.53 -2.53 5.20
N GLU A 99 -16.81 -2.18 5.29
CA GLU A 99 -17.88 -3.16 5.53
C GLU A 99 -17.86 -4.26 4.46
N GLY A 100 -18.03 -5.50 4.88
CA GLY A 100 -18.05 -6.66 4.01
C GLY A 100 -16.68 -7.26 3.64
N VAL A 101 -15.56 -6.55 3.83
CA VAL A 101 -14.21 -7.06 3.48
C VAL A 101 -13.94 -8.41 4.13
N TYR A 102 -14.16 -8.53 5.43
CA TYR A 102 -13.82 -9.74 6.17
C TYR A 102 -14.61 -10.96 5.67
N ASP A 103 -15.91 -10.79 5.48
CA ASP A 103 -16.81 -11.87 5.04
C ASP A 103 -16.51 -12.27 3.58
N ALA A 104 -16.27 -11.28 2.69
CA ALA A 104 -15.89 -11.54 1.32
C ALA A 104 -14.57 -12.31 1.22
N ILE A 105 -13.51 -11.85 1.91
CA ILE A 105 -12.20 -12.53 1.89
C ILE A 105 -12.29 -13.93 2.49
N LYS A 106 -13.01 -14.12 3.59
CA LYS A 106 -13.24 -15.45 4.17
C LYS A 106 -13.97 -16.39 3.21
N SER A 107 -14.98 -15.89 2.49
CA SER A 107 -15.71 -16.66 1.48
C SER A 107 -14.81 -17.03 0.31
N LEU A 108 -14.07 -16.06 -0.24
CA LEU A 108 -13.15 -16.27 -1.37
C LEU A 108 -12.04 -17.25 -1.02
N ALA A 109 -11.47 -17.18 0.17
CA ALA A 109 -10.42 -18.11 0.62
C ALA A 109 -10.88 -19.57 0.69
N SER A 110 -12.17 -19.84 0.69
CA SER A 110 -12.69 -21.23 0.63
C SER A 110 -12.66 -21.84 -0.77
N LYS A 111 -12.45 -21.02 -1.82
CA LYS A 111 -12.51 -21.42 -3.23
C LYS A 111 -11.24 -21.06 -4.00
N TYR A 112 -10.55 -20.02 -3.62
CA TYR A 112 -9.43 -19.42 -4.34
C TYR A 112 -8.20 -19.27 -3.45
N HIS A 113 -7.04 -19.27 -4.06
CA HIS A 113 -5.81 -18.81 -3.46
C HIS A 113 -5.79 -17.29 -3.42
N LEU A 114 -5.44 -16.70 -2.29
CA LEU A 114 -5.43 -15.26 -2.11
C LEU A 114 -4.03 -14.72 -1.84
N GLY A 115 -3.68 -13.63 -2.50
CA GLY A 115 -2.42 -12.90 -2.30
C GLY A 115 -2.63 -11.40 -2.20
N ILE A 116 -1.68 -10.71 -1.58
CA ILE A 116 -1.65 -9.26 -1.47
C ILE A 116 -0.53 -8.69 -2.31
N LEU A 117 -0.85 -7.67 -3.13
CA LEU A 117 0.13 -6.84 -3.84
C LEU A 117 -0.07 -5.37 -3.43
N THR A 118 0.92 -4.75 -2.80
CA THR A 118 0.80 -3.37 -2.30
C THR A 118 2.01 -2.51 -2.62
N ASN A 119 1.79 -1.24 -3.00
CA ASN A 119 2.85 -0.22 -3.06
C ASN A 119 3.17 0.35 -1.66
N GLY A 120 2.33 0.03 -0.67
CA GLY A 120 2.48 0.45 0.71
C GLY A 120 3.37 -0.48 1.55
N ASN A 121 3.46 -0.17 2.82
CA ASN A 121 4.18 -0.96 3.82
C ASN A 121 3.24 -1.52 4.92
N ALA A 122 1.96 -1.71 4.58
CA ALA A 122 1.04 -2.42 5.47
C ALA A 122 1.42 -3.90 5.53
N ASP A 123 1.40 -4.42 6.73
CA ASP A 123 1.55 -5.85 6.99
C ASP A 123 0.17 -6.45 7.29
N ILE A 124 -0.38 -7.18 6.33
CA ILE A 124 -1.71 -7.80 6.46
C ILE A 124 -1.74 -8.86 7.56
N TYR A 125 -0.61 -9.47 7.87
CA TYR A 125 -0.52 -10.51 8.90
C TYR A 125 -0.63 -9.98 10.33
N LYS A 126 -0.67 -8.66 10.51
CA LYS A 126 -1.00 -8.03 11.80
C LYS A 126 -2.50 -8.07 12.13
N TYR A 127 -3.33 -8.47 11.18
CA TYR A 127 -4.78 -8.57 11.34
C TYR A 127 -5.25 -10.01 11.21
N ASP A 128 -6.36 -10.35 11.86
CA ASP A 128 -6.94 -11.71 11.81
C ASP A 128 -7.27 -12.17 10.39
N ILE A 129 -7.56 -11.24 9.49
CA ILE A 129 -7.82 -11.51 8.08
C ILE A 129 -6.57 -12.03 7.35
N GLY A 130 -5.38 -11.74 7.84
CA GLY A 130 -4.11 -12.14 7.25
C GLY A 130 -3.96 -13.65 7.08
N LYS A 131 -4.60 -14.45 7.93
CA LYS A 131 -4.60 -15.93 7.84
C LYS A 131 -5.23 -16.50 6.56
N TYR A 132 -5.95 -15.68 5.80
CA TYR A 132 -6.59 -16.09 4.55
C TYR A 132 -5.71 -15.84 3.31
N PHE A 133 -4.56 -15.22 3.48
CA PHE A 133 -3.65 -14.91 2.37
C PHE A 133 -2.43 -15.82 2.40
N ASP A 134 -2.13 -16.43 1.26
CA ASP A 134 -0.98 -17.34 1.09
C ASP A 134 0.32 -16.56 1.00
N PHE A 135 0.28 -15.32 0.50
CA PHE A 135 1.44 -14.44 0.40
C PHE A 135 1.05 -12.95 0.43
N SER A 136 2.02 -12.12 0.75
CA SER A 136 1.94 -10.66 0.62
C SER A 136 3.24 -10.14 0.03
N THR A 137 3.16 -9.33 -1.02
CA THR A 137 4.29 -8.71 -1.70
C THR A 137 4.12 -7.21 -1.71
N ASN A 138 5.12 -6.50 -1.22
CA ASN A 138 5.17 -5.05 -1.24
C ASN A 138 6.27 -4.53 -2.20
N SER A 139 6.30 -3.22 -2.42
CA SER A 139 7.28 -2.58 -3.32
C SER A 139 8.74 -2.83 -2.94
N PHE A 140 9.05 -2.93 -1.66
CA PHE A 140 10.41 -3.21 -1.18
C PHE A 140 10.87 -4.62 -1.58
N ASP A 141 9.97 -5.61 -1.56
CA ASP A 141 10.28 -7.00 -1.90
C ASP A 141 10.71 -7.15 -3.36
N VAL A 142 10.02 -6.44 -4.27
CA VAL A 142 10.25 -6.51 -5.71
C VAL A 142 11.06 -5.32 -6.27
N LYS A 143 11.42 -4.36 -5.43
CA LYS A 143 12.17 -3.14 -5.77
C LYS A 143 11.53 -2.33 -6.90
N ASN A 144 10.22 -2.29 -6.91
CA ASN A 144 9.39 -1.60 -7.88
C ASN A 144 8.01 -1.28 -7.30
N ASN A 145 7.32 -0.32 -7.91
CA ASN A 145 5.92 -0.04 -7.61
C ASN A 145 5.00 -0.62 -8.69
N LYS A 146 3.77 -1.03 -8.34
CA LYS A 146 2.72 -1.18 -9.34
C LYS A 146 2.55 0.15 -10.10
N PRO A 147 2.34 0.14 -11.42
CA PRO A 147 1.89 -0.97 -12.26
C PRO A 147 2.99 -1.89 -12.80
N SER A 148 4.23 -1.81 -12.31
CA SER A 148 5.34 -2.63 -12.82
C SER A 148 5.09 -4.12 -12.63
N LYS A 149 5.45 -4.89 -13.66
CA LYS A 149 5.28 -6.33 -13.77
C LYS A 149 5.77 -7.17 -12.58
N PRO A 150 6.92 -6.86 -11.91
CA PRO A 150 7.43 -7.69 -10.81
C PRO A 150 6.45 -7.94 -9.66
N HIS A 151 5.56 -7.00 -9.36
CA HIS A 151 4.50 -7.22 -8.37
C HIS A 151 3.58 -8.37 -8.77
N PHE A 152 3.08 -8.34 -9.99
CA PHE A 152 2.15 -9.36 -10.51
C PHE A 152 2.84 -10.70 -10.73
N GLU A 153 4.13 -10.70 -11.11
CA GLU A 153 4.93 -11.91 -11.22
C GLU A 153 5.17 -12.61 -9.88
N SER A 154 5.09 -11.90 -8.77
CA SER A 154 5.27 -12.50 -7.45
C SER A 154 4.23 -13.60 -7.15
N ALA A 155 3.01 -13.49 -7.68
CA ALA A 155 2.00 -14.53 -7.59
C ALA A 155 2.46 -15.83 -8.28
N LYS A 156 3.10 -15.72 -9.44
CA LYS A 156 3.66 -16.87 -10.18
C LYS A 156 4.87 -17.51 -9.49
N ASN A 157 5.58 -16.77 -8.64
CA ASN A 157 6.66 -17.35 -7.83
C ASN A 157 6.12 -18.29 -6.75
N VAL A 158 4.89 -18.04 -6.27
CA VAL A 158 4.20 -18.92 -5.32
C VAL A 158 3.55 -20.10 -6.05
N TYR A 159 2.91 -19.83 -7.21
CA TYR A 159 2.16 -20.81 -8.01
C TYR A 159 2.80 -20.93 -9.38
N LYS A 160 3.82 -21.79 -9.51
CA LYS A 160 4.73 -21.88 -10.67
C LYS A 160 4.05 -22.20 -12.00
N ASP A 161 2.98 -22.97 -11.95
CA ASP A 161 2.27 -23.43 -13.15
C ASP A 161 1.09 -22.53 -13.55
N MET A 162 0.84 -21.46 -12.77
CA MET A 162 -0.27 -20.53 -13.01
C MET A 162 0.07 -19.54 -14.12
N SER A 163 -0.86 -19.37 -15.08
CA SER A 163 -0.78 -18.34 -16.11
C SER A 163 -1.47 -17.05 -15.65
N PHE A 164 -1.20 -15.92 -16.30
CA PHE A 164 -1.78 -14.63 -15.90
C PHE A 164 -3.29 -14.55 -16.14
N ASP A 165 -3.82 -15.25 -17.11
CA ASP A 165 -5.26 -15.34 -17.41
C ASP A 165 -6.06 -16.14 -16.36
N GLU A 166 -5.38 -16.89 -15.50
CA GLU A 166 -5.99 -17.56 -14.34
C GLU A 166 -6.02 -16.65 -13.07
N ILE A 167 -5.55 -15.41 -13.18
CA ILE A 167 -5.48 -14.46 -12.05
C ILE A 167 -6.56 -13.39 -12.21
N ILE A 168 -7.26 -13.10 -11.12
CA ILE A 168 -8.06 -11.89 -10.95
C ILE A 168 -7.32 -10.95 -10.02
N HIS A 169 -7.13 -9.68 -10.42
CA HIS A 169 -6.58 -8.65 -9.57
C HIS A 169 -7.64 -7.61 -9.22
N ILE A 170 -7.85 -7.39 -7.93
CA ILE A 170 -8.80 -6.41 -7.40
C ILE A 170 -8.02 -5.25 -6.80
N GLY A 171 -8.32 -4.03 -7.22
CA GLY A 171 -7.71 -2.83 -6.65
C GLY A 171 -8.48 -1.56 -6.97
N ASP A 172 -8.15 -0.48 -6.25
CA ASP A 172 -8.86 0.80 -6.35
C ASP A 172 -8.25 1.75 -7.38
N HIS A 173 -6.95 1.59 -7.69
CA HIS A 173 -6.24 2.55 -8.51
C HIS A 173 -6.24 2.15 -9.99
N GLN A 174 -6.86 2.98 -10.86
CA GLN A 174 -7.01 2.69 -12.29
C GLN A 174 -5.69 2.38 -13.01
N ILE A 175 -4.57 3.03 -12.63
CA ILE A 175 -3.27 2.78 -13.26
C ILE A 175 -2.52 1.66 -12.54
N ASN A 176 -2.31 1.78 -11.23
CA ASN A 176 -1.45 0.84 -10.50
C ASN A 176 -2.01 -0.58 -10.49
N ASP A 177 -3.33 -0.70 -10.31
CA ASP A 177 -3.99 -2.01 -10.18
C ASP A 177 -4.60 -2.45 -11.50
N VAL A 178 -5.51 -1.64 -12.04
CA VAL A 178 -6.34 -2.05 -13.18
C VAL A 178 -5.53 -2.12 -14.46
N PHE A 179 -4.83 -1.03 -14.82
CA PHE A 179 -3.97 -1.02 -16.01
C PHE A 179 -2.81 -2.01 -15.86
N GLY A 180 -2.15 -2.04 -14.69
CA GLY A 180 -1.02 -2.95 -14.47
C GLY A 180 -1.40 -4.42 -14.60
N ALA A 181 -2.59 -4.83 -14.17
CA ALA A 181 -3.10 -6.18 -14.37
C ALA A 181 -3.48 -6.42 -15.83
N HIS A 182 -4.25 -5.50 -16.42
CA HIS A 182 -4.70 -5.59 -17.81
C HIS A 182 -3.54 -5.76 -18.81
N ASP A 183 -2.48 -4.97 -18.67
CA ASP A 183 -1.29 -4.99 -19.56
C ASP A 183 -0.58 -6.34 -19.58
N LEU A 184 -0.77 -7.14 -18.54
CA LEU A 184 -0.19 -8.48 -18.41
C LEU A 184 -1.15 -9.63 -18.74
N GLY A 185 -2.39 -9.32 -19.14
CA GLY A 185 -3.43 -10.33 -19.40
C GLY A 185 -4.06 -10.91 -18.13
N ILE A 186 -3.81 -10.28 -16.97
CA ILE A 186 -4.53 -10.57 -15.72
C ILE A 186 -5.91 -9.92 -15.80
N LYS A 187 -6.95 -10.59 -15.33
CA LYS A 187 -8.31 -10.05 -15.31
C LYS A 187 -8.46 -9.01 -14.19
N PRO A 188 -8.60 -7.71 -14.51
CA PRO A 188 -8.76 -6.69 -13.48
C PRO A 188 -10.22 -6.57 -13.03
N ILE A 189 -10.43 -6.28 -11.76
CA ILE A 189 -11.70 -5.78 -11.21
C ILE A 189 -11.41 -4.46 -10.50
N TRP A 190 -12.15 -3.44 -10.85
CA TRP A 190 -11.98 -2.13 -10.23
C TRP A 190 -12.85 -1.98 -8.98
N PHE A 191 -12.20 -1.80 -7.83
CA PHE A 191 -12.88 -1.39 -6.60
C PHE A 191 -13.10 0.12 -6.61
N ASN A 192 -14.29 0.55 -7.04
CA ASN A 192 -14.66 1.96 -7.25
C ASN A 192 -15.54 2.50 -6.12
N ASN A 193 -15.06 2.48 -4.88
CA ASN A 193 -15.80 2.96 -3.72
C ASN A 193 -16.00 4.48 -3.67
N LYS A 194 -15.24 5.23 -4.49
CA LYS A 194 -15.31 6.70 -4.57
C LYS A 194 -16.19 7.19 -5.73
N ASN A 195 -16.84 6.30 -6.46
CA ASN A 195 -17.65 6.59 -7.66
C ASN A 195 -16.88 7.44 -8.70
N GLY A 196 -15.59 7.14 -8.89
CA GLY A 196 -14.76 7.79 -9.88
C GLY A 196 -15.17 7.47 -11.30
N GLU A 197 -14.93 8.38 -12.24
CA GLU A 197 -15.12 8.14 -13.66
C GLU A 197 -13.96 7.31 -14.22
N TRP A 198 -14.28 6.41 -15.18
CA TRP A 198 -13.25 5.66 -15.89
C TRP A 198 -12.48 6.55 -16.85
N SER A 199 -11.16 6.54 -16.78
CA SER A 199 -10.30 7.48 -17.52
C SER A 199 -9.20 6.81 -18.35
N GLN A 200 -9.19 5.47 -18.45
CA GLN A 200 -8.18 4.75 -19.22
C GLN A 200 -8.62 4.54 -20.67
N SER A 201 -7.65 4.25 -21.58
CA SER A 201 -7.87 4.11 -23.03
C SER A 201 -8.40 2.75 -23.48
N PHE A 202 -8.57 1.79 -22.57
CA PHE A 202 -9.15 0.49 -22.84
C PHE A 202 -10.52 0.35 -22.17
N ASP A 203 -11.27 -0.70 -22.52
CA ASP A 203 -12.61 -0.91 -22.02
C ASP A 203 -12.66 -0.99 -20.50
N LYS A 204 -13.65 -0.36 -19.91
CA LYS A 204 -13.86 -0.39 -18.46
C LYS A 204 -14.04 -1.82 -17.99
N PRO A 205 -13.26 -2.29 -16.99
CA PRO A 205 -13.41 -3.63 -16.45
C PRO A 205 -14.69 -3.79 -15.63
N ASP A 206 -14.98 -5.03 -15.21
CA ASP A 206 -15.96 -5.27 -14.16
C ASP A 206 -15.58 -4.43 -12.91
N GLU A 207 -16.59 -3.86 -12.23
CA GLU A 207 -16.37 -3.03 -11.03
C GLU A 207 -17.38 -3.32 -9.93
N PHE A 208 -16.99 -3.00 -8.71
CA PHE A 208 -17.88 -2.93 -7.56
C PHE A 208 -17.49 -1.78 -6.64
N SER A 209 -18.45 -1.30 -5.82
CA SER A 209 -18.22 -0.20 -4.87
C SER A 209 -18.35 -0.63 -3.40
N HIS A 210 -18.93 -1.79 -3.14
CA HIS A 210 -19.14 -2.35 -1.81
C HIS A 210 -18.67 -3.80 -1.76
N TRP A 211 -17.88 -4.15 -0.76
CA TRP A 211 -17.31 -5.50 -0.61
C TRP A 211 -18.37 -6.62 -0.48
N ASN A 212 -19.58 -6.27 -0.06
CA ASN A 212 -20.71 -7.21 -0.04
C ASN A 212 -21.07 -7.75 -1.42
N ASP A 213 -20.72 -7.02 -2.50
CA ASP A 213 -21.01 -7.42 -3.89
C ASP A 213 -19.86 -8.23 -4.52
N CYS A 214 -18.67 -8.23 -3.93
CA CYS A 214 -17.45 -8.77 -4.50
C CYS A 214 -17.56 -10.28 -4.81
N THR A 215 -18.02 -11.07 -3.85
CA THR A 215 -18.11 -12.54 -4.02
C THR A 215 -19.03 -12.92 -5.16
N LYS A 216 -20.20 -12.28 -5.25
CA LYS A 216 -21.16 -12.51 -6.33
C LYS A 216 -20.58 -12.15 -7.71
N LEU A 217 -19.91 -11.01 -7.79
CA LEU A 217 -19.25 -10.57 -9.02
C LEU A 217 -18.20 -11.59 -9.51
N ILE A 218 -17.35 -12.09 -8.60
CA ILE A 218 -16.34 -13.09 -8.95
C ILE A 218 -16.99 -14.39 -9.43
N GLU A 219 -18.06 -14.86 -8.78
CA GLU A 219 -18.81 -16.05 -9.21
C GLU A 219 -19.44 -15.88 -10.61
N GLU A 220 -19.94 -14.69 -10.93
CA GLU A 220 -20.46 -14.36 -12.26
C GLU A 220 -19.34 -14.33 -13.33
N ILE A 221 -18.14 -13.91 -12.94
CA ILE A 221 -16.96 -13.89 -13.81
C ILE A 221 -16.48 -15.31 -14.11
N ASP A 222 -16.42 -16.17 -13.10
CA ASP A 222 -16.01 -17.57 -13.25
C ASP A 222 -16.99 -18.41 -14.10
N ALA A 223 -18.25 -17.99 -14.16
CA ALA A 223 -19.28 -18.68 -14.93
C ALA A 223 -19.31 -18.31 -16.44
N ARG A 224 -18.51 -17.31 -16.86
CA ARG A 224 -18.40 -16.84 -18.26
C ARG A 224 -17.34 -17.58 -19.05
#